data_0c3474217f98cbcb96bb34d4e175b115
#
_entry.id   0c3474217f98cbcb96bb34d4e175b115
#
_cell.length_a   1.000
_cell.length_b   1.000
_cell.length_c   1.000
_cell.angle_alpha   90.00
_cell.angle_beta   90.00
_cell.angle_gamma   90.00
#
_symmetry.space_group_name_H-M   'P 1'
#
loop_
_entity.id
_entity.type
_entity.pdbx_description
1 polymer ?
#
loop_
_entity_poly.entity_id
_entity_poly.type
_entity_poly.pdbx_seq_one_letter_code
_entity_poly.pdbx_strand_id
1 'polypeptide(L)'
;MRIGAMIGADGTKSSIGEVIEIGREIEAAGLDHAWLANIFSYDAITALALMGQETSRIRLGTAVTPTFPRHPTAIAQQAMTVAASSNNRFTLGIGLSHKVVIEDMLGLSYEKPIRHMREYLEIPVSYTHLTLPTNREV
;
A
#
# COMPACT_ATOMS: atom_id res chain seq x y z
N MET A 1 -4.74 -15.82 16.76
CA MET A 1 -4.91 -14.35 16.60
C MET A 1 -3.79 -13.88 15.67
N ARG A 2 -4.09 -13.01 14.70
CA ARG A 2 -3.05 -12.45 13.83
C ARG A 2 -2.64 -11.08 14.36
N ILE A 3 -1.34 -10.82 14.44
CA ILE A 3 -0.79 -9.59 14.98
C ILE A 3 0.10 -8.95 13.91
N GLY A 4 0.00 -7.64 13.74
CA GLY A 4 0.83 -6.88 12.81
C GLY A 4 1.48 -5.67 13.48
N ALA A 5 2.52 -5.15 12.85
CA ALA A 5 3.19 -3.93 13.25
C ALA A 5 2.94 -2.81 12.23
N MET A 6 2.82 -1.58 12.73
CA MET A 6 2.76 -0.35 11.91
C MET A 6 4.15 0.24 11.78
N ILE A 7 4.56 0.56 10.56
CA ILE A 7 5.86 1.15 10.24
C ILE A 7 5.67 2.56 9.68
N GLY A 8 6.57 3.47 10.02
CA GLY A 8 6.68 4.77 9.34
C GLY A 8 5.56 5.76 9.66
N ALA A 9 4.88 5.61 10.80
CA ALA A 9 3.84 6.55 11.22
C ALA A 9 4.38 7.93 11.64
N ASP A 10 5.68 8.05 11.85
CA ASP A 10 6.33 9.24 12.41
C ASP A 10 7.08 10.10 11.37
N GLY A 11 7.01 9.78 10.08
CA GLY A 11 7.70 10.50 9.01
C GLY A 11 9.22 10.44 9.14
N THR A 12 9.74 9.37 9.69
CA THR A 12 11.13 9.25 10.13
C THR A 12 12.15 9.49 9.04
N LYS A 13 13.30 9.97 9.49
CA LYS A 13 14.55 10.16 8.74
C LYS A 13 15.27 8.83 8.43
N SER A 14 14.60 7.69 8.55
CA SER A 14 15.15 6.37 8.27
C SER A 14 15.51 6.24 6.78
N SER A 15 16.61 5.58 6.50
CA SER A 15 16.93 5.20 5.13
C SER A 15 15.96 4.12 4.64
N ILE A 16 15.83 3.96 3.34
CA ILE A 16 14.99 2.88 2.78
C ILE A 16 15.49 1.49 3.22
N GLY A 17 16.79 1.34 3.42
CA GLY A 17 17.39 0.12 3.94
C GLY A 17 16.92 -0.21 5.37
N GLU A 18 16.85 0.79 6.23
CA GLU A 18 16.32 0.63 7.60
C GLU A 18 14.83 0.27 7.61
N VAL A 19 14.03 0.87 6.72
CA VAL A 19 12.61 0.50 6.57
C VAL A 19 12.45 -0.97 6.16
N ILE A 20 13.31 -1.46 5.26
CA ILE A 20 13.30 -2.86 4.83
C ILE A 20 13.74 -3.77 5.99
N GLU A 21 14.76 -3.39 6.74
CA GLU A 21 15.26 -4.17 7.88
C GLU A 21 14.21 -4.32 8.98
N ILE A 22 13.43 -3.28 9.26
CA ILE A 22 12.27 -3.38 10.17
C ILE A 22 11.29 -4.48 9.70
N GLY A 23 11.09 -4.64 8.40
CA GLY A 23 10.27 -5.72 7.85
C GLY A 23 10.84 -7.12 8.17
N ARG A 24 12.15 -7.28 8.07
CA ARG A 24 12.83 -8.54 8.45
C ARG A 24 12.73 -8.81 9.96
N GLU A 25 12.88 -7.78 10.78
CA GLU A 25 12.73 -7.88 12.24
C GLU A 25 11.31 -8.30 12.64
N ILE A 26 10.28 -7.71 12.00
CA ILE A 26 8.87 -8.08 12.19
C ILE A 26 8.66 -9.56 11.84
N GLU A 27 9.22 -10.02 10.72
CA GLU A 27 9.15 -11.42 10.31
C GLU A 27 9.87 -12.34 11.30
N ALA A 28 11.06 -11.97 11.74
CA ALA A 28 11.85 -12.72 12.72
C ALA A 28 11.18 -12.80 14.08
N ALA A 29 10.47 -11.73 14.49
CA ALA A 29 9.68 -11.70 15.71
C ALA A 29 8.40 -12.55 15.66
N GLY A 30 8.10 -13.17 14.52
CA GLY A 30 6.94 -14.05 14.36
C GLY A 30 5.61 -13.33 14.14
N LEU A 31 5.63 -12.03 13.85
CA LEU A 31 4.41 -11.28 13.52
C LEU A 31 3.87 -11.64 12.13
N ASP A 32 2.59 -11.40 11.92
CA ASP A 32 1.89 -11.81 10.69
C ASP A 32 1.89 -10.73 9.61
N HIS A 33 1.91 -9.45 10.00
CA HIS A 33 1.72 -8.33 9.08
C HIS A 33 2.68 -7.17 9.38
N ALA A 34 3.18 -6.56 8.31
CA ALA A 34 3.82 -5.24 8.32
C ALA A 34 2.94 -4.24 7.56
N TRP A 35 2.52 -3.19 8.24
CA TRP A 35 1.70 -2.12 7.68
C TRP A 35 2.51 -0.86 7.56
N LEU A 36 2.58 -0.28 6.36
CA LEU A 36 3.33 0.95 6.12
C LEU A 36 2.39 2.12 5.82
N ALA A 37 2.54 3.20 6.57
CA ALA A 37 1.80 4.44 6.33
C ALA A 37 2.42 5.22 5.16
N ASN A 38 1.57 5.78 4.29
CA ASN A 38 2.02 6.68 3.22
C ASN A 38 1.88 8.14 3.68
N ILE A 39 2.83 8.58 4.50
CA ILE A 39 2.92 9.93 5.03
C ILE A 39 4.20 10.54 4.44
N PHE A 40 4.26 11.78 4.14
CA PHE A 40 5.33 12.63 3.57
C PHE A 40 6.80 12.12 3.62
N SER A 41 7.02 10.82 3.42
CA SER A 41 8.29 10.13 3.37
C SER A 41 8.34 9.27 2.11
N TYR A 42 8.88 8.05 2.19
CA TYR A 42 8.90 7.13 1.06
C TYR A 42 7.51 6.72 0.62
N ASP A 43 7.34 6.46 -0.67
CA ASP A 43 6.13 5.85 -1.20
C ASP A 43 5.94 4.45 -0.61
N ALA A 44 4.84 4.26 0.11
CA ALA A 44 4.60 3.03 0.85
C ALA A 44 4.50 1.80 -0.06
N ILE A 45 3.88 1.92 -1.23
CA ILE A 45 3.71 0.80 -2.17
C ILE A 45 5.09 0.36 -2.69
N THR A 46 5.93 1.32 -3.10
CA THR A 46 7.28 1.03 -3.59
C THR A 46 8.18 0.44 -2.49
N ALA A 47 8.13 1.01 -1.28
CA ALA A 47 8.89 0.49 -0.14
C ALA A 47 8.49 -0.96 0.21
N LEU A 48 7.19 -1.26 0.17
CA LEU A 48 6.68 -2.61 0.40
C LEU A 48 7.04 -3.60 -0.72
N ALA A 49 7.21 -3.13 -1.96
CA ALA A 49 7.74 -3.98 -3.02
C ALA A 49 9.17 -4.45 -2.71
N LEU A 50 10.03 -3.53 -2.26
CA LEU A 50 11.40 -3.84 -1.85
C LEU A 50 11.42 -4.75 -0.62
N MET A 51 10.63 -4.44 0.38
CA MET A 51 10.49 -5.27 1.59
C MET A 51 10.00 -6.68 1.26
N GLY A 52 9.12 -6.82 0.27
CA GLY A 52 8.58 -8.09 -0.20
C GLY A 52 9.63 -9.01 -0.80
N GLN A 53 10.70 -8.46 -1.39
CA GLN A 53 11.83 -9.23 -1.91
C GLN A 53 12.76 -9.75 -0.79
N GLU A 54 12.76 -9.06 0.35
CA GLU A 54 13.66 -9.33 1.47
C GLU A 54 12.98 -10.10 2.63
N THR A 55 11.70 -10.42 2.46
CA THR A 55 10.89 -11.21 3.41
C THR A 55 10.21 -12.37 2.69
N SER A 56 9.84 -13.42 3.42
CA SER A 56 9.28 -14.64 2.81
C SER A 56 7.85 -14.97 3.28
N ARG A 57 7.46 -14.56 4.47
CA ARG A 57 6.26 -15.02 5.15
C ARG A 57 5.28 -13.90 5.50
N ILE A 58 5.76 -12.76 6.02
CA ILE A 58 4.89 -11.69 6.49
C ILE A 58 4.02 -11.13 5.36
N ARG A 59 2.80 -10.79 5.68
CA ARG A 59 1.92 -10.04 4.81
C ARG A 59 2.26 -8.56 4.88
N LEU A 60 2.22 -7.91 3.74
CA LEU A 60 2.59 -6.52 3.56
C LEU A 60 1.35 -5.71 3.23
N GLY A 61 1.21 -4.54 3.80
CA GLY A 61 0.05 -3.71 3.50
C GLY A 61 0.29 -2.22 3.68
N THR A 62 -0.46 -1.43 2.93
CA THR A 62 -0.50 0.02 3.14
C THR A 62 -1.60 0.40 4.13
N ALA A 63 -1.30 1.33 5.05
CA ALA A 63 -2.26 1.80 6.03
C ALA A 63 -2.11 3.33 6.28
N VAL A 64 -2.55 4.15 5.37
CA VAL A 64 -3.16 3.84 4.06
C VAL A 64 -2.48 4.65 2.97
N THR A 65 -2.69 4.31 1.69
CA THR A 65 -2.25 5.14 0.56
C THR A 65 -3.38 6.10 0.17
N PRO A 66 -3.14 7.44 0.07
CA PRO A 66 -4.14 8.41 -0.34
C PRO A 66 -4.60 8.23 -1.78
N THR A 67 -5.91 8.36 -2.03
CA THR A 67 -6.50 8.18 -3.35
C THR A 67 -6.41 9.41 -4.24
N PHE A 68 -6.58 10.62 -3.68
CA PHE A 68 -6.65 11.87 -4.47
C PHE A 68 -5.42 12.15 -5.35
N PRO A 69 -4.18 11.95 -4.88
CA PRO A 69 -3.00 12.24 -5.70
C PRO A 69 -2.65 11.14 -6.70
N ARG A 70 -3.42 10.05 -6.77
CA ARG A 70 -3.12 8.90 -7.65
C ARG A 70 -4.31 8.53 -8.52
N HIS A 71 -4.06 8.35 -9.81
CA HIS A 71 -5.07 7.76 -10.69
C HIS A 71 -5.35 6.31 -10.28
N PRO A 72 -6.60 5.85 -10.24
CA PRO A 72 -6.93 4.49 -9.78
C PRO A 72 -6.31 3.38 -10.62
N THR A 73 -6.11 3.60 -11.93
CA THR A 73 -5.38 2.64 -12.78
C THR A 73 -3.91 2.52 -12.36
N ALA A 74 -3.26 3.65 -12.01
CA ALA A 74 -1.86 3.65 -11.59
C ALA A 74 -1.68 2.88 -10.28
N ILE A 75 -2.54 3.11 -9.29
CA ILE A 75 -2.45 2.40 -8.01
C ILE A 75 -2.77 0.90 -8.18
N ALA A 76 -3.68 0.54 -9.08
CA ALA A 76 -3.98 -0.85 -9.40
C ALA A 76 -2.75 -1.56 -9.99
N GLN A 77 -2.07 -0.94 -10.96
CA GLN A 77 -0.84 -1.48 -11.55
C GLN A 77 0.27 -1.63 -10.50
N GLN A 78 0.46 -0.63 -9.64
CA GLN A 78 1.42 -0.70 -8.54
C GLN A 78 1.10 -1.85 -7.59
N ALA A 79 -0.17 -1.97 -7.15
CA ALA A 79 -0.62 -3.03 -6.26
C ALA A 79 -0.39 -4.43 -6.83
N MET A 80 -0.69 -4.62 -8.12
CA MET A 80 -0.45 -5.88 -8.84
C MET A 80 1.04 -6.22 -8.92
N THR A 81 1.87 -5.22 -9.18
CA THR A 81 3.34 -5.41 -9.24
C THR A 81 3.88 -5.85 -7.87
N VAL A 82 3.45 -5.21 -6.78
CA VAL A 82 3.87 -5.60 -5.43
C VAL A 82 3.33 -6.98 -5.06
N ALA A 83 2.08 -7.28 -5.40
CA ALA A 83 1.52 -8.61 -5.16
C ALA A 83 2.33 -9.69 -5.88
N ALA A 84 2.65 -9.49 -7.16
CA ALA A 84 3.46 -10.42 -7.95
C ALA A 84 4.88 -10.58 -7.36
N SER A 85 5.54 -9.47 -6.98
CA SER A 85 6.90 -9.50 -6.44
C SER A 85 7.00 -10.08 -5.02
N SER A 86 5.90 -10.15 -4.30
CA SER A 86 5.82 -10.65 -2.93
C SER A 86 5.06 -11.98 -2.76
N ASN A 87 4.90 -12.77 -3.82
CA ASN A 87 4.13 -14.02 -3.81
C ASN A 87 2.71 -13.84 -3.23
N ASN A 88 1.98 -12.82 -3.71
CA ASN A 88 0.62 -12.49 -3.29
C ASN A 88 0.44 -12.23 -1.78
N ARG A 89 1.48 -11.69 -1.12
CA ARG A 89 1.42 -11.30 0.30
C ARG A 89 1.02 -9.84 0.51
N PHE A 90 0.65 -9.11 -0.54
CA PHE A 90 0.32 -7.69 -0.48
C PHE A 90 -1.17 -7.43 -0.26
N THR A 91 -1.48 -6.43 0.54
CA THR A 91 -2.82 -5.88 0.75
C THR A 91 -2.78 -4.37 0.54
N LEU A 92 -3.54 -3.90 -0.44
CA LEU A 92 -3.68 -2.48 -0.68
C LEU A 92 -4.71 -1.85 0.26
N GLY A 93 -4.26 -1.03 1.20
CA GLY A 93 -5.11 -0.16 2.01
C GLY A 93 -5.11 1.25 1.43
N ILE A 94 -6.29 1.77 1.13
CA ILE A 94 -6.49 3.12 0.57
C ILE A 94 -7.31 4.00 1.50
N GLY A 95 -7.13 5.31 1.39
CA GLY A 95 -7.85 6.29 2.19
C GLY A 95 -7.98 7.63 1.50
N LEU A 96 -8.90 8.46 2.02
CA LEU A 96 -9.20 9.78 1.44
C LEU A 96 -8.18 10.85 1.86
N SER A 97 -7.37 10.58 2.88
CA SER A 97 -6.57 11.61 3.53
C SER A 97 -7.43 12.71 4.19
N HIS A 98 -6.88 13.89 4.41
CA HIS A 98 -7.55 15.01 5.05
C HIS A 98 -7.68 16.19 4.09
N LYS A 99 -8.76 16.95 4.21
CA LYS A 99 -9.04 18.10 3.34
C LYS A 99 -7.84 19.05 3.29
N VAL A 100 -7.28 19.42 4.44
CA VAL A 100 -6.10 20.30 4.52
C VAL A 100 -4.90 19.77 3.74
N VAL A 101 -4.66 18.46 3.74
CA VAL A 101 -3.57 17.86 2.96
C VAL A 101 -3.87 17.93 1.46
N ILE A 102 -5.08 17.58 1.07
CA ILE A 102 -5.46 17.49 -0.34
C ILE A 102 -5.56 18.88 -0.97
N GLU A 103 -6.19 19.85 -0.29
CA GLU A 103 -6.40 21.18 -0.85
C GLU A 103 -5.18 22.09 -0.61
N ASP A 104 -4.73 22.24 0.64
CA ASP A 104 -3.74 23.27 0.98
C ASP A 104 -2.31 22.84 0.62
N MET A 105 -1.99 21.54 0.75
CA MET A 105 -0.63 21.05 0.48
C MET A 105 -0.46 20.54 -0.95
N LEU A 106 -1.47 19.86 -1.50
CA LEU A 106 -1.36 19.24 -2.82
C LEU A 106 -2.06 20.04 -3.94
N GLY A 107 -2.85 21.06 -3.60
CA GLY A 107 -3.56 21.88 -4.58
C GLY A 107 -4.65 21.13 -5.36
N LEU A 108 -5.18 20.05 -4.81
CA LEU A 108 -6.22 19.23 -5.40
C LEU A 108 -7.58 19.55 -4.75
N SER A 109 -8.69 19.23 -5.43
CA SER A 109 -10.03 19.41 -4.86
C SER A 109 -10.42 18.23 -3.97
N TYR A 110 -10.93 18.51 -2.76
CA TYR A 110 -11.48 17.51 -1.82
C TYR A 110 -13.01 17.48 -1.87
N GLU A 111 -13.57 17.61 -3.06
CA GLU A 111 -15.02 17.58 -3.22
C GLU A 111 -15.57 16.16 -3.27
N LYS A 112 -16.78 15.99 -2.68
CA LYS A 112 -17.56 14.74 -2.71
C LYS A 112 -16.72 13.48 -2.38
N PRO A 113 -16.00 13.44 -1.25
CA PRO A 113 -15.02 12.38 -0.95
C PRO A 113 -15.64 10.98 -0.93
N ILE A 114 -16.89 10.83 -0.49
CA ILE A 114 -17.59 9.52 -0.48
C ILE A 114 -17.84 9.03 -1.91
N ARG A 115 -18.28 9.93 -2.80
CA ARG A 115 -18.46 9.59 -4.22
C ARG A 115 -17.13 9.24 -4.88
N HIS A 116 -16.11 10.06 -4.63
CA HIS A 116 -14.74 9.80 -5.09
C HIS A 116 -14.26 8.40 -4.68
N MET A 117 -14.39 8.04 -3.40
CA MET A 117 -13.96 6.72 -2.93
C MET A 117 -14.72 5.58 -3.60
N ARG A 118 -16.04 5.73 -3.80
CA ARG A 118 -16.85 4.70 -4.48
C ARG A 118 -16.40 4.49 -5.91
N GLU A 119 -16.30 5.55 -6.70
CA GLU A 119 -15.87 5.49 -8.08
C GLU A 119 -14.41 5.00 -8.20
N TYR A 120 -13.57 5.42 -7.25
CA TYR A 120 -12.17 4.99 -7.19
C TYR A 120 -12.03 3.48 -6.98
N LEU A 121 -12.86 2.88 -6.13
CA LEU A 121 -12.81 1.43 -5.84
C LEU A 121 -13.26 0.57 -7.02
N GLU A 122 -14.17 1.06 -7.86
CA GLU A 122 -14.69 0.31 -9.00
C GLU A 122 -13.58 -0.01 -10.02
N ILE A 123 -12.64 0.89 -10.23
CA ILE A 123 -11.58 0.74 -11.23
C ILE A 123 -10.53 -0.31 -10.83
N PRO A 124 -9.90 -0.28 -9.64
CA PRO A 124 -8.97 -1.32 -9.22
C PRO A 124 -9.59 -2.71 -9.20
N VAL A 125 -10.84 -2.83 -8.74
CA VAL A 125 -11.56 -4.12 -8.72
C VAL A 125 -11.74 -4.65 -10.14
N SER A 126 -12.23 -3.82 -11.06
CA SER A 126 -12.40 -4.21 -12.47
C SER A 126 -11.06 -4.55 -13.13
N TYR A 127 -10.02 -3.77 -12.85
CA TYR A 127 -8.69 -3.98 -13.41
C TYR A 127 -8.07 -5.31 -12.95
N THR A 128 -8.20 -5.66 -11.67
CA THR A 128 -7.70 -6.94 -11.16
C THR A 128 -8.45 -8.14 -11.73
N HIS A 129 -9.74 -8.02 -12.01
CA HIS A 129 -10.52 -9.07 -12.67
C HIS A 129 -10.15 -9.26 -14.15
N LEU A 130 -9.70 -8.20 -14.84
CA LEU A 130 -9.34 -8.25 -16.24
C LEU A 130 -7.90 -8.71 -16.48
N THR A 131 -6.99 -8.49 -15.54
CA THR A 131 -5.54 -8.63 -15.75
C THR A 131 -4.89 -9.73 -14.91
N LEU A 132 -5.55 -10.24 -13.88
CA LEU A 132 -5.05 -11.44 -13.22
C LEU A 132 -5.31 -12.63 -14.16
N PRO A 133 -4.26 -13.34 -14.60
CA PRO A 133 -4.47 -14.65 -15.16
C PRO A 133 -5.18 -15.45 -14.06
N THR A 134 -6.41 -15.82 -14.32
CA THR A 134 -7.04 -16.87 -13.51
C THR A 134 -6.15 -18.08 -13.68
N ASN A 135 -5.33 -18.39 -12.68
CA ASN A 135 -4.76 -19.71 -12.53
C ASN A 135 -5.94 -20.68 -12.30
N ARG A 136 -6.75 -20.83 -13.33
CA ARG A 136 -7.56 -22.00 -13.57
C ARG A 136 -6.74 -22.87 -14.51
N GLU A 137 -5.73 -23.49 -13.96
CA GLU A 137 -5.25 -24.74 -14.49
C GLU A 137 -4.70 -25.58 -13.35
N VAL A 138 -5.38 -26.57 -13.16
CA VAL A 138 -5.32 -27.96 -12.78
C VAL A 138 -5.91 -28.24 -11.44
#